data_293cfa4665e9abeca1d98a69e0fb34b5
#
_entry.id   293cfa4665e9abeca1d98a69e0fb34b5
#
_cell.length_a   1.000
_cell.length_b   1.000
_cell.length_c   1.000
_cell.angle_alpha   90.00
_cell.angle_beta   90.00
_cell.angle_gamma   90.00
#
_symmetry.space_group_name_H-M   'P 1'
#
loop_
_entity.id
_entity.type
_entity.pdbx_description
1 polymer ?
#
loop_
_entity_poly.entity_id
_entity_poly.type
_entity_poly.pdbx_seq_one_letter_code
_entity_poly.pdbx_strand_id
1 'polypeptide(L)'
;MPDDVVASDLDQEVRRDLLTLDKANADRVARHLVMVAQLLDSDPELALAHARAARERASRVGLVRETAGIAAYNAGEWQEALTELRAARRINGGTSLLPLIADAERGLGRPERAIEIARSEDHGLVEAARC
;
A
#
# COMPACT_ATOMS: atom_id res chain seq x y z
N MET A 1 12.87 -11.27 -12.23
CA MET A 1 11.66 -11.76 -11.56
C MET A 1 11.36 -13.18 -12.04
N PRO A 2 10.96 -14.09 -11.16
CA PRO A 2 10.71 -15.49 -11.56
C PRO A 2 9.64 -15.62 -12.64
N ASP A 3 9.87 -16.54 -13.59
CA ASP A 3 8.96 -16.74 -14.72
C ASP A 3 7.65 -17.43 -14.33
N ASP A 4 7.62 -18.09 -13.16
CA ASP A 4 6.42 -18.75 -12.65
C ASP A 4 5.42 -17.79 -12.01
N VAL A 5 5.80 -16.54 -11.80
CA VAL A 5 4.91 -15.50 -11.25
C VAL A 5 4.18 -14.83 -12.41
N VAL A 6 2.86 -14.96 -12.44
CA VAL A 6 2.02 -14.44 -13.52
C VAL A 6 0.89 -13.55 -12.99
N ALA A 7 0.34 -12.71 -13.87
CA ALA A 7 -0.72 -11.75 -13.51
C ALA A 7 -1.98 -12.43 -12.96
N SER A 8 -2.28 -13.66 -13.41
CA SER A 8 -3.45 -14.41 -12.94
C SER A 8 -3.37 -14.82 -11.47
N ASP A 9 -2.20 -14.69 -10.83
CA ASP A 9 -2.02 -14.96 -9.39
C ASP A 9 -2.71 -13.89 -8.51
N LEU A 10 -3.11 -12.76 -9.09
CA LEU A 10 -3.90 -11.75 -8.41
C LEU A 10 -5.39 -12.05 -8.60
N ASP A 11 -6.23 -11.62 -7.65
CA ASP A 11 -7.67 -11.79 -7.82
C ASP A 11 -8.24 -10.85 -8.90
N GLN A 12 -9.47 -11.13 -9.35
CA GLN A 12 -10.09 -10.39 -10.46
C GLN A 12 -10.37 -8.93 -10.15
N GLU A 13 -10.71 -8.60 -8.92
CA GLU A 13 -11.00 -7.22 -8.52
C GLU A 13 -9.74 -6.34 -8.66
N VAL A 14 -8.62 -6.86 -8.18
CA VAL A 14 -7.32 -6.19 -8.28
C VAL A 14 -6.92 -6.02 -9.75
N ARG A 15 -7.10 -7.05 -10.56
CA ARG A 15 -6.79 -6.99 -11.99
C ARG A 15 -7.60 -5.92 -12.71
N ARG A 16 -8.84 -5.71 -12.29
CA ARG A 16 -9.70 -4.67 -12.87
C ARG A 16 -9.10 -3.28 -12.69
N ASP A 17 -8.52 -2.99 -11.52
CA ASP A 17 -7.88 -1.71 -11.25
C ASP A 17 -6.66 -1.46 -12.15
N LEU A 18 -6.05 -2.52 -12.67
CA LEU A 18 -4.90 -2.43 -13.57
C LEU A 18 -5.27 -2.25 -15.03
N LEU A 19 -6.56 -2.34 -15.40
CA LEU A 19 -6.99 -2.22 -16.80
C LEU A 19 -6.74 -0.83 -17.42
N THR A 20 -6.47 0.19 -16.60
CA THR A 20 -6.13 1.53 -17.10
C THR A 20 -4.71 1.61 -17.65
N LEU A 21 -3.88 0.58 -17.43
CA LEU A 21 -2.51 0.49 -17.91
C LEU A 21 -2.47 -0.28 -19.23
N ASP A 22 -1.43 -0.08 -20.04
CA ASP A 22 -1.26 -0.96 -21.20
C ASP A 22 -0.97 -2.39 -20.73
N LYS A 23 -1.29 -3.36 -21.58
CA LYS A 23 -1.29 -4.78 -21.21
C LYS A 23 0.07 -5.28 -20.69
N ALA A 24 1.15 -4.92 -21.36
CA ALA A 24 2.50 -5.37 -20.97
C ALA A 24 2.91 -4.76 -19.62
N ASN A 25 2.62 -3.48 -19.43
CA ASN A 25 2.90 -2.79 -18.18
C ASN A 25 2.06 -3.34 -17.04
N ALA A 26 0.76 -3.57 -17.28
CA ALA A 26 -0.13 -4.15 -16.28
C ALA A 26 0.35 -5.54 -15.83
N ASP A 27 0.79 -6.37 -16.75
CA ASP A 27 1.34 -7.69 -16.43
C ASP A 27 2.57 -7.57 -15.54
N ARG A 28 3.48 -6.68 -15.89
CA ARG A 28 4.72 -6.48 -15.11
C ARG A 28 4.41 -5.95 -13.71
N VAL A 29 3.50 -5.00 -13.59
CA VAL A 29 3.05 -4.46 -12.30
C VAL A 29 2.46 -5.59 -11.45
N ALA A 30 1.56 -6.39 -12.02
CA ALA A 30 0.93 -7.51 -11.31
C ALA A 30 1.97 -8.50 -10.79
N ARG A 31 2.98 -8.83 -11.58
CA ARG A 31 4.05 -9.74 -11.18
C ARG A 31 4.87 -9.18 -10.02
N HIS A 32 5.17 -7.88 -10.02
CA HIS A 32 5.84 -7.24 -8.88
C HIS A 32 4.98 -7.31 -7.62
N LEU A 33 3.67 -7.05 -7.73
CA LEU A 33 2.77 -7.11 -6.57
C LEU A 33 2.71 -8.53 -5.97
N VAL A 34 2.71 -9.56 -6.81
CA VAL A 34 2.77 -10.96 -6.35
C VAL A 34 4.08 -11.21 -5.58
N MET A 35 5.20 -10.70 -6.09
CA MET A 35 6.49 -10.83 -5.39
C MET A 35 6.48 -10.13 -4.03
N VAL A 36 5.86 -8.96 -3.92
CA VAL A 36 5.71 -8.28 -2.63
C VAL A 36 4.98 -9.18 -1.65
N ALA A 37 3.85 -9.76 -2.06
CA ALA A 37 3.05 -10.63 -1.19
C ALA A 37 3.86 -11.84 -0.70
N GLN A 38 4.67 -12.43 -1.57
CA GLN A 38 5.48 -13.59 -1.22
C GLN A 38 6.64 -13.27 -0.29
N LEU A 39 7.19 -12.06 -0.39
CA LEU A 39 8.43 -11.68 0.31
C LEU A 39 8.21 -10.80 1.54
N LEU A 40 6.99 -10.32 1.75
CA LEU A 40 6.71 -9.29 2.75
C LEU A 40 7.25 -9.63 4.14
N ASP A 41 7.09 -10.87 4.58
CA ASP A 41 7.52 -11.32 5.90
C ASP A 41 8.94 -11.90 5.92
N SER A 42 9.37 -12.53 4.81
CA SER A 42 10.66 -13.23 4.77
C SER A 42 11.82 -12.34 4.34
N ASP A 43 11.56 -11.36 3.47
CA ASP A 43 12.59 -10.44 2.97
C ASP A 43 11.97 -9.07 2.70
N PRO A 44 11.72 -8.28 3.77
CA PRO A 44 11.06 -6.98 3.63
C PRO A 44 11.77 -6.01 2.69
N GLU A 45 13.09 -6.02 2.64
CA GLU A 45 13.85 -5.12 1.78
C GLU A 45 13.64 -5.45 0.30
N LEU A 46 13.65 -6.74 -0.05
CA LEU A 46 13.39 -7.17 -1.42
C LEU A 46 11.93 -6.95 -1.79
N ALA A 47 11.00 -7.20 -0.85
CA ALA A 47 9.58 -6.87 -1.06
C ALA A 47 9.43 -5.39 -1.40
N LEU A 48 10.09 -4.51 -0.66
CA LEU A 48 10.04 -3.07 -0.90
C LEU A 48 10.60 -2.71 -2.28
N ALA A 49 11.69 -3.37 -2.71
CA ALA A 49 12.25 -3.13 -4.04
C ALA A 49 11.23 -3.45 -5.14
N HIS A 50 10.50 -4.56 -5.02
CA HIS A 50 9.43 -4.91 -5.97
C HIS A 50 8.26 -3.93 -5.90
N ALA A 51 7.89 -3.47 -4.71
CA ALA A 51 6.83 -2.48 -4.55
C ALA A 51 7.20 -1.15 -5.20
N ARG A 52 8.44 -0.72 -5.04
CA ARG A 52 8.95 0.50 -5.70
C ARG A 52 8.92 0.38 -7.22
N ALA A 53 9.27 -0.79 -7.75
CA ALA A 53 9.21 -1.04 -9.18
C ALA A 53 7.77 -0.94 -9.70
N ALA A 54 6.81 -1.49 -8.98
CA ALA A 54 5.40 -1.38 -9.34
C ALA A 54 4.93 0.08 -9.30
N ARG A 55 5.31 0.83 -8.26
CA ARG A 55 4.95 2.24 -8.12
C ARG A 55 5.47 3.10 -9.27
N GLU A 56 6.68 2.87 -9.72
CA GLU A 56 7.25 3.62 -10.84
C GLU A 56 6.44 3.43 -12.13
N ARG A 57 5.80 2.29 -12.29
CA ARG A 57 5.03 1.95 -13.48
C ARG A 57 3.55 2.29 -13.37
N ALA A 58 3.02 2.41 -12.17
CA ALA A 58 1.57 2.53 -11.95
C ALA A 58 1.25 3.39 -10.71
N SER A 59 1.81 4.60 -10.65
CA SER A 59 1.71 5.48 -9.48
C SER A 59 0.31 6.00 -9.20
N ARG A 60 -0.63 5.88 -10.14
CA ARG A 60 -2.01 6.35 -9.96
C ARG A 60 -2.98 5.24 -9.55
N VAL A 61 -2.50 4.01 -9.43
CA VAL A 61 -3.32 2.88 -9.00
C VAL A 61 -3.26 2.79 -7.48
N GLY A 62 -4.40 2.93 -6.81
CA GLY A 62 -4.47 2.97 -5.34
C GLY A 62 -3.86 1.74 -4.68
N LEU A 63 -4.14 0.54 -5.21
CA LEU A 63 -3.57 -0.69 -4.70
C LEU A 63 -2.03 -0.68 -4.75
N VAL A 64 -1.44 -0.14 -5.81
CA VAL A 64 0.02 -0.07 -5.96
C VAL A 64 0.61 0.83 -4.87
N ARG A 65 -0.01 1.97 -4.62
CA ARG A 65 0.42 2.89 -3.55
C ARG A 65 0.27 2.25 -2.18
N GLU A 66 -0.86 1.59 -1.94
CA GLU A 66 -1.10 0.88 -0.68
C GLU A 66 -0.05 -0.21 -0.46
N THR A 67 0.22 -1.02 -1.48
CA THR A 67 1.22 -2.08 -1.42
C THR A 67 2.62 -1.52 -1.14
N ALA A 68 2.99 -0.43 -1.80
CA ALA A 68 4.26 0.24 -1.56
C ALA A 68 4.35 0.78 -0.11
N GLY A 69 3.25 1.32 0.39
CA GLY A 69 3.19 1.81 1.77
C GLY A 69 3.35 0.70 2.80
N ILE A 70 2.66 -0.43 2.60
CA ILE A 70 2.76 -1.59 3.48
C ILE A 70 4.18 -2.18 3.44
N ALA A 71 4.76 -2.30 2.25
CA ALA A 71 6.13 -2.82 2.11
C ALA A 71 7.15 -1.91 2.80
N ALA A 72 7.01 -0.59 2.65
CA ALA A 72 7.87 0.37 3.32
C ALA A 72 7.71 0.30 4.84
N TYR A 73 6.47 0.18 5.33
CA TYR A 73 6.17 0.01 6.74
C TYR A 73 6.89 -1.23 7.31
N ASN A 74 6.76 -2.38 6.63
CA ASN A 74 7.40 -3.62 7.07
C ASN A 74 8.93 -3.54 7.05
N ALA A 75 9.50 -2.73 6.17
CA ALA A 75 10.94 -2.53 6.09
C ALA A 75 11.45 -1.45 7.05
N GLY A 76 10.57 -0.82 7.82
CA GLY A 76 10.95 0.25 8.75
C GLY A 76 11.22 1.59 8.09
N GLU A 77 10.83 1.75 6.83
CA GLU A 77 10.99 2.99 6.07
C GLU A 77 9.76 3.89 6.31
N TRP A 78 9.74 4.53 7.50
CA TRP A 78 8.54 5.20 8.02
C TRP A 78 8.10 6.38 7.15
N GLN A 79 9.03 7.21 6.66
CA GLN A 79 8.67 8.37 5.84
C GLN A 79 8.10 7.92 4.49
N GLU A 80 8.70 6.93 3.88
CA GLU A 80 8.21 6.37 2.62
C GLU A 80 6.83 5.73 2.83
N ALA A 81 6.64 5.01 3.93
CA ALA A 81 5.34 4.43 4.27
C ALA A 81 4.27 5.51 4.35
N LEU A 82 4.54 6.61 5.05
CA LEU A 82 3.60 7.73 5.16
C LEU A 82 3.24 8.31 3.80
N THR A 83 4.24 8.56 2.97
CA THR A 83 4.04 9.14 1.64
C THR A 83 3.11 8.26 0.81
N GLU A 84 3.38 6.97 0.77
CA GLU A 84 2.62 6.02 -0.03
C GLU A 84 1.21 5.75 0.52
N LEU A 85 1.10 5.57 1.86
CA LEU A 85 -0.20 5.31 2.48
C LEU A 85 -1.13 6.51 2.35
N ARG A 86 -0.61 7.72 2.49
CA ARG A 86 -1.41 8.94 2.29
C ARG A 86 -1.86 9.09 0.84
N ALA A 87 -0.97 8.76 -0.11
CA ALA A 87 -1.33 8.77 -1.53
C ALA A 87 -2.44 7.75 -1.83
N ALA A 88 -2.31 6.53 -1.29
CA ALA A 88 -3.33 5.50 -1.45
C ALA A 88 -4.67 5.95 -0.87
N ARG A 89 -4.66 6.57 0.30
CA ARG A 89 -5.88 7.06 0.94
C ARG A 89 -6.54 8.18 0.13
N ARG A 90 -5.75 9.08 -0.47
CA ARG A 90 -6.30 10.11 -1.36
C ARG A 90 -6.99 9.51 -2.59
N ILE A 91 -6.44 8.43 -3.11
CA ILE A 91 -7.01 7.76 -4.30
C ILE A 91 -8.26 6.96 -3.93
N ASN A 92 -8.21 6.14 -2.89
CA ASN A 92 -9.25 5.20 -2.53
C ASN A 92 -10.23 5.70 -1.46
N GLY A 93 -9.83 6.68 -0.66
CA GLY A 93 -10.63 7.17 0.47
C GLY A 93 -10.61 6.20 1.65
N GLY A 94 -11.48 6.46 2.63
CA GLY A 94 -11.70 5.58 3.76
C GLY A 94 -10.71 5.73 4.90
N THR A 95 -10.86 4.87 5.91
CA THR A 95 -10.10 4.93 7.16
C THR A 95 -9.24 3.70 7.43
N SER A 96 -9.27 2.71 6.54
CA SER A 96 -8.60 1.42 6.76
C SER A 96 -7.08 1.53 6.92
N LEU A 97 -6.46 2.57 6.36
CA LEU A 97 -5.01 2.76 6.43
C LEU A 97 -4.56 3.63 7.59
N LEU A 98 -5.49 4.26 8.31
CA LEU A 98 -5.15 5.16 9.40
C LEU A 98 -4.32 4.50 10.51
N PRO A 99 -4.57 3.25 10.93
CA PRO A 99 -3.72 2.61 11.93
C PRO A 99 -2.26 2.48 11.50
N LEU A 100 -2.01 2.14 10.23
CA LEU A 100 -0.65 2.04 9.71
C LEU A 100 0.02 3.41 9.62
N ILE A 101 -0.75 4.43 9.21
CA ILE A 101 -0.25 5.81 9.16
C ILE A 101 0.13 6.27 10.58
N ALA A 102 -0.70 5.99 11.57
CA ALA A 102 -0.41 6.32 12.96
C ALA A 102 0.87 5.63 13.46
N ASP A 103 1.04 4.35 13.16
CA ASP A 103 2.23 3.61 13.54
C ASP A 103 3.50 4.16 12.87
N ALA A 104 3.40 4.56 11.61
CA ALA A 104 4.53 5.16 10.90
C ALA A 104 4.93 6.52 11.52
N GLU A 105 3.93 7.31 11.97
CA GLU A 105 4.21 8.54 12.70
C GLU A 105 4.94 8.25 14.02
N ARG A 106 4.55 7.20 14.76
CA ARG A 106 5.27 6.77 15.95
C ARG A 106 6.70 6.36 15.63
N GLY A 107 6.90 5.63 14.53
CA GLY A 107 8.23 5.25 14.06
C GLY A 107 9.14 6.44 13.80
N LEU A 108 8.56 7.55 13.36
CA LEU A 108 9.28 8.81 13.14
C LEU A 108 9.44 9.65 14.41
N GLY A 109 8.97 9.17 15.55
CA GLY A 109 9.06 9.91 16.81
C GLY A 109 8.02 11.03 16.94
N ARG A 110 6.83 10.85 16.34
CA ARG A 110 5.75 11.83 16.36
C ARG A 110 4.49 11.28 17.02
N PRO A 111 4.54 10.96 18.34
CA PRO A 111 3.40 10.32 19.02
C PRO A 111 2.14 11.18 19.05
N GLU A 112 2.26 12.51 19.09
CA GLU A 112 1.10 13.41 19.07
C GLU A 112 0.31 13.27 17.76
N ARG A 113 1.01 13.15 16.64
CA ARG A 113 0.38 12.90 15.33
C ARG A 113 -0.36 11.58 15.31
N ALA A 114 0.24 10.54 15.91
CA ALA A 114 -0.39 9.22 15.99
C ALA A 114 -1.69 9.29 16.80
N ILE A 115 -1.71 10.05 17.91
CA ILE A 115 -2.89 10.22 18.73
C ILE A 115 -3.99 10.97 17.98
N GLU A 116 -3.64 12.03 17.25
CA GLU A 116 -4.59 12.79 16.43
C GLU A 116 -5.25 11.89 15.39
N ILE A 117 -4.47 11.05 14.71
CA ILE A 117 -4.98 10.13 13.69
C ILE A 117 -5.91 9.11 14.32
N ALA A 118 -5.56 8.53 15.46
CA ALA A 118 -6.41 7.57 16.18
C ALA A 118 -7.74 8.20 16.57
N ARG A 119 -7.74 9.43 17.06
CA ARG A 119 -8.99 10.15 17.41
C ARG A 119 -9.85 10.40 16.18
N SER A 120 -9.24 10.74 15.06
CA SER A 120 -9.92 10.95 13.79
C SER A 120 -10.59 9.65 13.30
N GLU A 121 -9.91 8.52 13.45
CA GLU A 121 -10.46 7.21 13.12
C GLU A 121 -11.66 6.86 13.99
N ASP A 122 -11.53 7.03 15.31
CA ASP A 122 -12.62 6.77 16.26
C ASP A 122 -13.84 7.64 15.95
N HIS A 123 -13.61 8.93 15.67
CA HIS A 123 -14.69 9.84 15.30
C HIS A 123 -15.39 9.39 14.00
N GLY A 124 -14.62 8.97 13.02
CA GLY A 124 -15.15 8.45 11.76
C GLY A 124 -16.00 7.20 11.95
N LEU A 125 -15.59 6.29 12.84
CA LEU A 125 -16.37 5.09 13.17
C LEU A 125 -17.67 5.44 13.86
N VAL A 126 -17.66 6.40 14.78
CA VAL A 126 -18.88 6.87 15.47
C VAL A 126 -19.86 7.49 14.48
N GLU A 127 -19.37 8.31 13.56
CA GLU A 127 -20.21 8.91 12.52
C GLU A 127 -20.83 7.83 11.63
N ALA A 128 -20.04 6.84 11.21
CA ALA A 128 -20.54 5.73 10.40
C ALA A 128 -21.60 4.91 11.13
N ALA A 129 -21.46 4.71 12.43
CA ALA A 129 -22.42 3.96 13.24
C ALA A 129 -23.76 4.69 13.41
N ARG A 130 -23.76 6.02 13.27
CA ARG A 130 -25.00 6.83 13.36
C ARG A 130 -25.82 6.82 12.07
N CYS A 131 -25.19 6.46 10.97
CA CYS A 131 -25.87 6.36 9.69
C CYS A 131 -26.53 4.99 9.53
#